data_212419b6a9d3d13abfbe22fd667752fb
#
_entry.id   212419b6a9d3d13abfbe22fd667752fb
#
_cell.length_a   1.000
_cell.length_b   1.000
_cell.length_c   1.000
_cell.angle_alpha   90.00
_cell.angle_beta   90.00
_cell.angle_gamma   90.00
#
_symmetry.space_group_name_H-M   'P 1'
#
loop_
_entity.id
_entity.type
_entity.pdbx_description
1 polymer ?
#
loop_
_entity_poly.entity_id
_entity_poly.type
_entity_poly.pdbx_seq_one_letter_code
_entity_poly.pdbx_strand_id
1 'polypeptide(L)'
;MQSDVSIVACGSYDPAECRRAMEQVLAPLGGLDWVSPGMRIVIKVNLVSAMKPEEAATTRPELLCALIELLKGRGASVVLGDSPGGLYNAAHLTHVYDAAGMRQCEAAG
;
A
#
# COMPACT_ATOMS: atom_id res chain seq x y z
N MET A 1 -5.14 14.91 25.03
CA MET A 1 -4.35 14.17 24.04
C MET A 1 -4.33 14.92 22.72
N GLN A 2 -3.19 15.05 22.13
CA GLN A 2 -3.02 15.72 20.85
C GLN A 2 -2.69 14.66 19.79
N SER A 3 -3.36 14.74 18.62
CA SER A 3 -3.14 13.83 17.52
C SER A 3 -2.70 14.60 16.28
N ASP A 4 -1.69 14.11 15.59
CA ASP A 4 -1.21 14.71 14.35
C ASP A 4 -1.88 14.03 13.16
N VAL A 5 -2.26 14.82 12.18
CA VAL A 5 -2.82 14.35 10.91
C VAL A 5 -2.06 15.03 9.78
N SER A 6 -1.63 14.23 8.80
CA SER A 6 -0.93 14.72 7.62
C SER A 6 -1.78 14.50 6.38
N ILE A 7 -1.96 15.54 5.57
CA ILE A 7 -2.73 15.47 4.32
C ILE A 7 -1.89 16.13 3.22
N VAL A 8 -1.72 15.43 2.10
CA VAL A 8 -0.93 15.88 0.96
C VAL A 8 -1.71 15.62 -0.32
N ALA A 9 -1.68 16.58 -1.23
CA ALA A 9 -2.28 16.41 -2.56
C ALA A 9 -1.43 15.45 -3.41
N CYS A 10 -2.10 14.57 -4.13
CA CYS A 10 -1.49 13.67 -5.12
C CYS A 10 -2.32 13.75 -6.39
N GLY A 11 -1.80 14.45 -7.39
CA GLY A 11 -2.57 14.84 -8.58
C GLY A 11 -2.73 13.71 -9.62
N SER A 12 -1.99 12.63 -9.51
CA SER A 12 -2.09 11.48 -10.42
C SER A 12 -1.55 10.22 -9.75
N TYR A 13 -1.72 9.08 -10.42
CA TYR A 13 -1.13 7.82 -9.99
C TYR A 13 0.17 7.49 -10.73
N ASP A 14 0.80 8.49 -11.32
CA ASP A 14 2.15 8.34 -11.84
C ASP A 14 3.12 7.91 -10.71
N PRO A 15 4.01 6.92 -10.94
CA PRO A 15 4.89 6.39 -9.89
C PRO A 15 5.71 7.45 -9.17
N ALA A 16 6.29 8.40 -9.90
CA ALA A 16 7.08 9.47 -9.30
C ALA A 16 6.24 10.39 -8.42
N GLU A 17 5.03 10.72 -8.87
CA GLU A 17 4.08 11.54 -8.10
C GLU A 17 3.60 10.82 -6.84
N CYS A 18 3.28 9.54 -6.95
CA CYS A 18 2.89 8.72 -5.80
C CYS A 18 4.02 8.65 -4.76
N ARG A 19 5.25 8.46 -5.21
CA ARG A 19 6.41 8.42 -4.32
C ARG A 19 6.63 9.74 -3.61
N ARG A 20 6.59 10.84 -4.35
CA ARG A 20 6.70 12.18 -3.78
C ARG A 20 5.62 12.44 -2.71
N ALA A 21 4.37 12.15 -3.04
CA ALA A 21 3.25 12.34 -2.12
C ALA A 21 3.39 11.47 -0.86
N MET A 22 3.84 10.22 -1.03
CA MET A 22 4.05 9.30 0.08
C MET A 22 5.14 9.82 1.03
N GLU A 23 6.26 10.27 0.50
CA GLU A 23 7.34 10.85 1.31
C GLU A 23 6.86 12.10 2.05
N GLN A 24 6.14 12.99 1.37
CA GLN A 24 5.64 14.22 1.97
C GLN A 24 4.57 13.98 3.04
N VAL A 25 3.67 13.02 2.85
CA VAL A 25 2.62 12.74 3.83
C VAL A 25 3.17 12.11 5.10
N LEU A 26 4.24 11.34 4.99
CA LEU A 26 4.88 10.69 6.14
C LEU A 26 5.80 11.62 6.93
N ALA A 27 6.45 12.58 6.27
CA ALA A 27 7.47 13.42 6.89
C ALA A 27 7.02 14.12 8.18
N PRO A 28 5.84 14.79 8.23
CA PRO A 28 5.39 15.44 9.46
C PRO A 28 5.10 14.47 10.62
N LEU A 29 4.92 13.20 10.32
CA LEU A 29 4.63 12.14 11.31
C LEU A 29 5.89 11.39 11.75
N GLY A 30 7.09 11.89 11.39
CA GLY A 30 8.36 11.27 11.72
C GLY A 30 8.93 10.38 10.59
N GLY A 31 8.28 10.33 9.44
CA GLY A 31 8.73 9.54 8.30
C GLY A 31 8.81 8.05 8.60
N LEU A 32 9.79 7.39 8.00
CA LEU A 32 10.06 5.96 8.17
C LEU A 32 11.37 5.71 8.95
N ASP A 33 11.82 6.66 9.76
CA ASP A 33 13.08 6.53 10.50
C ASP A 33 13.09 5.38 11.51
N TRP A 34 11.91 4.95 11.95
CA TRP A 34 11.75 3.79 12.84
C TRP A 34 11.97 2.45 12.12
N VAL A 35 12.00 2.44 10.79
CA VAL A 35 12.21 1.22 10.01
C VAL A 35 13.70 0.91 9.93
N SER A 36 14.09 -0.28 10.35
CA SER A 36 15.47 -0.75 10.30
C SER A 36 15.61 -2.02 9.46
N PRO A 37 16.83 -2.30 8.95
CA PRO A 37 17.08 -3.52 8.17
C PRO A 37 16.67 -4.78 8.93
N GLY A 38 16.06 -5.72 8.21
CA GLY A 38 15.61 -6.98 8.77
C GLY A 38 14.18 -6.95 9.35
N MET A 39 13.56 -5.79 9.48
CA MET A 39 12.15 -5.71 9.89
C MET A 39 11.24 -6.36 8.86
N ARG A 40 10.22 -7.05 9.35
CA ARG A 40 9.12 -7.55 8.53
C ARG A 40 7.89 -6.69 8.80
N ILE A 41 7.40 -6.03 7.76
CA ILE A 41 6.29 -5.08 7.85
C ILE A 41 5.09 -5.64 7.11
N VAL A 42 3.96 -5.70 7.79
CA VAL A 42 2.69 -6.11 7.19
C VAL A 42 1.87 -4.86 6.92
N ILE A 43 1.43 -4.71 5.67
CA ILE A 43 0.52 -3.65 5.27
C ILE A 43 -0.86 -4.27 5.10
N LYS A 44 -1.81 -3.87 5.95
CA LYS A 44 -3.20 -4.23 5.75
C LYS A 44 -3.80 -3.26 4.75
N VAL A 45 -4.15 -3.79 3.60
CA VAL A 45 -4.84 -3.04 2.54
C VAL A 45 -6.34 -3.16 2.71
N ASN A 46 -7.11 -2.39 1.95
CA ASN A 46 -8.56 -2.49 1.92
C ASN A 46 -9.00 -2.98 0.54
N LEU A 47 -9.41 -4.22 0.45
CA LEU A 47 -9.78 -4.87 -0.82
C LEU A 47 -11.27 -5.02 -1.02
N VAL A 48 -12.07 -5.00 0.08
CA VAL A 48 -13.54 -5.09 0.07
C VAL A 48 -14.04 -6.36 -0.62
N SER A 49 -13.93 -6.43 -1.95
CA SER A 49 -14.31 -7.55 -2.79
C SER A 49 -13.56 -7.47 -4.13
N ALA A 50 -13.92 -8.32 -5.12
CA ALA A 50 -13.28 -8.30 -6.43
C ALA A 50 -13.66 -7.03 -7.21
N MET A 51 -12.96 -5.94 -6.98
CA MET A 51 -13.21 -4.62 -7.58
C MET A 51 -11.96 -4.10 -8.26
N LYS A 52 -12.16 -3.38 -9.37
CA LYS A 52 -11.06 -2.74 -10.11
C LYS A 52 -10.60 -1.48 -9.40
N PRO A 53 -9.31 -1.08 -9.56
CA PRO A 53 -8.80 0.15 -8.97
C PRO A 53 -9.61 1.40 -9.32
N GLU A 54 -10.15 1.47 -10.55
CA GLU A 54 -10.94 2.60 -11.04
C GLU A 54 -12.26 2.80 -10.31
N GLU A 55 -12.77 1.75 -9.65
CA GLU A 55 -13.99 1.83 -8.83
C GLU A 55 -13.76 2.57 -7.51
N ALA A 56 -12.51 2.84 -7.17
CA ALA A 56 -12.08 3.63 -6.01
C ALA A 56 -12.57 3.10 -4.65
N ALA A 57 -12.86 1.82 -4.55
CA ALA A 57 -13.29 1.17 -3.31
C ALA A 57 -12.13 0.43 -2.59
N THR A 58 -11.03 0.19 -3.29
CA THR A 58 -9.87 -0.53 -2.78
C THR A 58 -8.67 0.40 -2.59
N THR A 59 -7.70 -0.03 -1.77
CA THR A 59 -6.43 0.69 -1.67
C THR A 59 -5.72 0.68 -3.03
N ARG A 60 -5.29 1.86 -3.46
CA ARG A 60 -4.73 2.02 -4.80
C ARG A 60 -3.33 1.38 -4.90
N PRO A 61 -3.12 0.46 -5.87
CA PRO A 61 -1.85 -0.26 -5.96
C PRO A 61 -0.64 0.64 -6.21
N GLU A 62 -0.79 1.73 -6.94
CA GLU A 62 0.31 2.65 -7.21
C GLU A 62 0.85 3.32 -5.94
N LEU A 63 -0.02 3.65 -5.01
CA LEU A 63 0.39 4.18 -3.70
C LEU A 63 1.07 3.11 -2.84
N LEU A 64 0.59 1.87 -2.91
CA LEU A 64 1.20 0.74 -2.22
C LEU A 64 2.60 0.45 -2.75
N CYS A 65 2.78 0.47 -4.07
CA CYS A 65 4.10 0.29 -4.68
C CYS A 65 5.09 1.35 -4.18
N ALA A 66 4.66 2.60 -4.11
CA ALA A 66 5.50 3.68 -3.59
C ALA A 66 5.92 3.42 -2.14
N LEU A 67 5.00 3.03 -1.29
CA LEU A 67 5.29 2.71 0.12
C LEU A 67 6.21 1.50 0.25
N ILE A 68 5.96 0.45 -0.52
CA ILE A 68 6.79 -0.77 -0.51
C ILE A 68 8.23 -0.43 -0.89
N GLU A 69 8.42 0.35 -1.94
CA GLU A 69 9.75 0.78 -2.38
C GLU A 69 10.49 1.56 -1.29
N LEU A 70 9.81 2.46 -0.59
CA LEU A 70 10.38 3.22 0.51
C LEU A 70 10.80 2.32 1.68
N LEU A 71 9.95 1.37 2.05
CA LEU A 71 10.22 0.42 3.13
C LEU A 71 11.39 -0.51 2.77
N LYS A 72 11.42 -1.02 1.55
CA LYS A 72 12.51 -1.86 1.08
C LYS A 72 13.83 -1.10 0.99
N GLY A 73 13.79 0.16 0.64
CA GLY A 73 14.97 1.03 0.66
C GLY A 73 15.60 1.14 2.04
N ARG A 74 14.87 0.86 3.10
CA ARG A 74 15.35 0.79 4.48
C ARG A 74 15.71 -0.62 4.96
N GLY A 75 15.66 -1.60 4.06
CA GLY A 75 16.03 -2.98 4.36
C GLY A 75 14.93 -3.83 4.97
N ALA A 76 13.68 -3.37 4.96
CA ALA A 76 12.55 -4.15 5.44
C ALA A 76 12.03 -5.12 4.37
N SER A 77 11.41 -6.20 4.80
CA SER A 77 10.57 -7.05 3.94
C SER A 77 9.10 -6.67 4.17
N VAL A 78 8.30 -6.75 3.11
CA VAL A 78 6.91 -6.29 3.15
C VAL A 78 5.96 -7.40 2.73
N VAL A 79 4.85 -7.51 3.45
CA VAL A 79 3.75 -8.42 3.14
C VAL A 79 2.46 -7.60 3.07
N LEU A 80 1.69 -7.81 2.01
CA LEU A 80 0.35 -7.21 1.88
C LEU A 80 -0.71 -8.24 2.24
N GLY A 81 -1.77 -7.81 2.88
CA GLY A 81 -2.89 -8.68 3.16
C GLY A 81 -4.16 -7.94 3.55
N ASP A 82 -5.27 -8.63 3.35
CA ASP A 82 -6.59 -8.21 3.80
C ASP A 82 -7.49 -9.44 3.93
N SER A 83 -8.60 -9.25 4.61
CA SER A 83 -9.70 -10.21 4.71
C SER A 83 -10.90 -9.69 3.94
N PRO A 84 -10.90 -9.75 2.60
CA PRO A 84 -12.01 -9.23 1.80
C PRO A 84 -13.28 -10.06 2.01
N GLY A 85 -14.44 -9.48 1.68
CA GLY A 85 -15.73 -10.18 1.71
C GLY A 85 -15.79 -11.35 0.74
N GLY A 86 -16.62 -12.35 1.05
CA GLY A 86 -16.84 -13.51 0.22
C GLY A 86 -16.24 -14.79 0.79
N LEU A 87 -16.00 -15.75 -0.08
CA LEU A 87 -15.46 -17.05 0.33
C LEU A 87 -13.96 -16.99 0.59
N TYR A 88 -13.53 -17.59 1.70
CA TYR A 88 -12.11 -17.69 2.03
C TYR A 88 -11.50 -18.97 1.47
N ASN A 89 -11.29 -18.97 0.16
CA ASN A 89 -10.55 -20.04 -0.53
C ASN A 89 -9.54 -19.41 -1.49
N ALA A 90 -8.55 -20.20 -1.91
CA ALA A 90 -7.46 -19.72 -2.75
C ALA A 90 -7.94 -19.12 -4.08
N ALA A 91 -8.95 -19.74 -4.71
CA ALA A 91 -9.47 -19.27 -6.00
C ALA A 91 -10.13 -17.89 -5.87
N HIS A 92 -10.99 -17.70 -4.87
CA HIS A 92 -11.68 -16.43 -4.66
C HIS A 92 -10.72 -15.34 -4.23
N LEU A 93 -9.82 -15.61 -3.29
CA LEU A 93 -8.84 -14.64 -2.84
C LEU A 93 -7.90 -14.22 -3.97
N THR A 94 -7.43 -15.15 -4.78
CA THR A 94 -6.63 -14.85 -5.96
C THR A 94 -7.37 -13.91 -6.91
N HIS A 95 -8.66 -14.18 -7.15
CA HIS A 95 -9.50 -13.33 -7.99
C HIS A 95 -9.62 -11.91 -7.44
N VAL A 96 -9.84 -11.76 -6.13
CA VAL A 96 -9.93 -10.44 -5.48
C VAL A 96 -8.61 -9.67 -5.60
N TYR A 97 -7.48 -10.29 -5.32
CA TYR A 97 -6.17 -9.66 -5.43
C TYR A 97 -5.84 -9.26 -6.86
N ASP A 98 -6.16 -10.12 -7.83
CA ASP A 98 -5.94 -9.82 -9.25
C ASP A 98 -6.83 -8.66 -9.72
N ALA A 99 -8.11 -8.67 -9.38
CA ALA A 99 -9.06 -7.62 -9.77
C ALA A 99 -8.65 -6.25 -9.19
N ALA A 100 -8.17 -6.21 -7.96
CA ALA A 100 -7.73 -4.98 -7.29
C ALA A 100 -6.35 -4.49 -7.75
N GLY A 101 -5.66 -5.23 -8.62
CA GLY A 101 -4.35 -4.84 -9.14
C GLY A 101 -3.19 -5.10 -8.19
N MET A 102 -3.38 -5.89 -7.13
CA MET A 102 -2.34 -6.12 -6.12
C MET A 102 -1.12 -6.88 -6.65
N ARG A 103 -1.25 -7.59 -7.78
CA ARG A 103 -0.13 -8.31 -8.40
C ARG A 103 1.02 -7.40 -8.82
N GLN A 104 0.73 -6.16 -9.22
CA GLN A 104 1.80 -5.22 -9.56
C GLN A 104 2.67 -4.86 -8.34
N CYS A 105 2.17 -5.03 -7.14
CA CYS A 105 2.93 -4.78 -5.92
C CYS A 105 4.06 -5.79 -5.71
N GLU A 106 3.95 -7.00 -6.28
CA GLU A 106 5.00 -8.01 -6.23
C GLU A 106 6.29 -7.53 -6.92
N ALA A 107 6.16 -6.75 -7.98
CA ALA A 107 7.30 -6.18 -8.71
C ALA A 107 7.99 -5.06 -7.92
N ALA A 108 7.30 -4.39 -7.02
CA ALA A 108 7.89 -3.36 -6.15
C ALA A 108 8.68 -3.99 -4.98
N GLY A 109 8.41 -5.24 -4.70
CA GLY A 109 9.07 -6.00 -3.65
C GLY A 109 8.21 -6.99 -2.95
#